data_878db6747015fdc99a2ffabb443bee6e
#
_entry.id   878db6747015fdc99a2ffabb443bee6e
#
_cell.length_a   1.000
_cell.length_b   1.000
_cell.length_c   1.000
_cell.angle_alpha   90.00
_cell.angle_beta   90.00
_cell.angle_gamma   90.00
#
_symmetry.space_group_name_H-M   'P 1'
#
loop_
_entity.id
_entity.type
_entity.pdbx_description
1 polymer ?
#
loop_
_entity_poly.entity_id
_entity_poly.type
_entity_poly.pdbx_seq_one_letter_code
_entity_poly.pdbx_strand_id
1 'polypeptide(L)'
;ALLSLLIPEVNPLKKVSIIPRGLAGGYTFTPPLEDRHYWTKKELLAEITMILGGRASEELNLGEVTTGAQNDLEVATGMARRMVMQFGMSEKLGNLTLGRREGLVFLGRDIMEERNYSEATAHAIDEEVKQIIDDAYNKSINLLKDNQDKLKLLSNSLLEKEVLSGEEVKKILGIEKSDLAV
;
A
#
# COMPACT_ATOMS: atom_id res chain seq x y z
N ALA A 1 9.15 -3.08 -2.70
CA ALA A 1 10.08 -4.12 -2.25
C ALA A 1 10.80 -3.76 -0.95
N LEU A 2 11.57 -2.62 -0.89
CA LEU A 2 12.32 -2.27 0.34
C LEU A 2 11.38 -2.11 1.56
N LEU A 3 10.27 -1.38 1.41
CA LEU A 3 9.31 -1.16 2.50
C LEU A 3 8.70 -2.46 3.04
N SER A 4 8.52 -3.49 2.21
CA SER A 4 8.03 -4.79 2.69
C SER A 4 9.02 -5.54 3.59
N LEU A 5 10.25 -5.06 3.72
CA LEU A 5 11.26 -5.56 4.65
C LEU A 5 11.44 -4.66 5.87
N LEU A 6 11.03 -3.38 5.77
CA LEU A 6 11.18 -2.39 6.84
C LEU A 6 9.92 -2.26 7.70
N ILE A 7 8.77 -2.69 7.20
CA ILE A 7 7.48 -2.59 7.89
C ILE A 7 7.09 -4.00 8.37
N PRO A 8 7.06 -4.25 9.68
CA PRO A 8 6.82 -5.61 10.22
C PRO A 8 5.42 -6.16 9.94
N GLU A 9 4.43 -5.27 9.82
CA GLU A 9 3.02 -5.64 9.69
C GLU A 9 2.61 -6.08 8.28
N VAL A 10 3.46 -5.88 7.26
CA VAL A 10 3.14 -6.28 5.88
C VAL A 10 3.61 -7.70 5.58
N ASN A 11 3.03 -8.27 4.52
CA ASN A 11 3.43 -9.61 4.08
C ASN A 11 4.90 -9.62 3.60
N PRO A 12 5.62 -10.72 3.87
CA PRO A 12 7.03 -10.81 3.53
C PRO A 12 7.28 -10.79 2.02
N LEU A 13 8.37 -10.16 1.63
CA LEU A 13 8.84 -10.18 0.25
C LEU A 13 9.20 -11.60 -0.18
N LYS A 14 8.53 -12.10 -1.21
CA LYS A 14 8.88 -13.37 -1.86
C LYS A 14 9.76 -13.15 -3.08
N LYS A 15 9.46 -12.11 -3.86
CA LYS A 15 10.14 -11.85 -5.13
C LYS A 15 9.97 -10.40 -5.55
N VAL A 16 11.00 -9.85 -6.18
CA VAL A 16 10.95 -8.58 -6.90
C VAL A 16 11.55 -8.78 -8.30
N SER A 17 10.95 -8.13 -9.31
CA SER A 17 11.41 -8.21 -10.69
C SER A 17 11.22 -6.87 -11.39
N ILE A 18 12.20 -6.49 -12.20
CA ILE A 18 12.14 -5.34 -13.11
C ILE A 18 11.88 -5.76 -14.56
N ILE A 19 11.60 -7.05 -14.80
CA ILE A 19 11.21 -7.54 -16.11
C ILE A 19 9.77 -7.12 -16.39
N PRO A 20 9.51 -6.36 -17.47
CA PRO A 20 8.16 -5.92 -17.81
C PRO A 20 7.20 -7.08 -18.05
N ARG A 21 5.97 -6.93 -17.57
CA ARG A 21 4.85 -7.85 -17.83
C ARG A 21 3.59 -7.07 -18.18
N GLY A 22 3.14 -7.16 -19.42
CA GLY A 22 2.01 -6.36 -19.90
C GLY A 22 2.29 -4.86 -19.78
N LEU A 23 1.46 -4.14 -19.05
CA LEU A 23 1.63 -2.70 -18.82
C LEU A 23 2.51 -2.38 -17.60
N ALA A 24 2.90 -3.36 -16.80
CA ALA A 24 3.74 -3.15 -15.62
C ALA A 24 5.22 -3.22 -15.99
N GLY A 25 6.00 -2.19 -15.64
CA GLY A 25 7.46 -2.15 -15.81
C GLY A 25 8.24 -3.06 -14.87
N GLY A 26 7.57 -3.69 -13.89
CA GLY A 26 8.11 -4.63 -12.92
C GLY A 26 7.06 -4.94 -11.85
N TYR A 27 7.40 -5.82 -10.91
CA TYR A 27 6.48 -6.16 -9.82
C TYR A 27 7.20 -6.58 -8.54
N THR A 28 6.53 -6.33 -7.43
CA THR A 28 6.90 -6.84 -6.10
C THR A 28 5.85 -7.87 -5.69
N PHE A 29 6.28 -9.07 -5.29
CA PHE A 29 5.40 -10.16 -4.90
C PHE A 29 5.50 -10.42 -3.39
N THR A 30 4.44 -10.08 -2.67
CA THR A 30 4.29 -10.18 -1.22
C THR A 30 3.02 -10.98 -0.88
N PRO A 31 2.98 -12.29 -1.17
CA PRO A 31 1.79 -13.09 -0.91
C PRO A 31 1.53 -13.20 0.59
N PRO A 32 0.26 -13.31 1.02
CA PRO A 32 -0.06 -13.59 2.40
C PRO A 32 0.56 -14.91 2.85
N LEU A 33 1.05 -14.96 4.08
CA LEU A 33 1.63 -16.18 4.67
C LEU A 33 0.57 -17.22 5.01
N GLU A 34 -0.63 -16.78 5.35
CA GLU A 34 -1.78 -17.60 5.74
C GLU A 34 -3.05 -16.99 5.14
N ASP A 35 -4.10 -17.78 5.00
CA ASP A 35 -5.44 -17.29 4.64
C ASP A 35 -6.02 -16.49 5.82
N ARG A 36 -5.67 -15.24 5.92
CA ARG A 36 -6.17 -14.34 6.96
C ARG A 36 -7.54 -13.83 6.59
N HIS A 37 -8.51 -14.08 7.46
CA HIS A 37 -9.87 -13.57 7.28
C HIS A 37 -10.08 -12.15 7.84
N TYR A 38 -9.19 -11.68 8.71
CA TYR A 38 -9.33 -10.40 9.40
C TYR A 38 -8.02 -9.59 9.32
N TRP A 39 -8.17 -8.29 9.15
CA TRP A 39 -7.09 -7.32 9.13
C TRP A 39 -7.29 -6.30 10.23
N THR A 40 -6.24 -5.96 10.95
CA THR A 40 -6.24 -4.86 11.92
C THR A 40 -6.08 -3.51 11.22
N LYS A 41 -6.47 -2.42 11.89
CA LYS A 41 -6.22 -1.04 11.41
C LYS A 41 -4.73 -0.83 11.13
N LYS A 42 -3.85 -1.34 12.01
CA LYS A 42 -2.39 -1.22 11.90
C LYS A 42 -1.85 -1.92 10.64
N GLU A 43 -2.31 -3.12 10.33
CA GLU A 43 -1.92 -3.85 9.13
C GLU A 43 -2.39 -3.16 7.85
N LEU A 44 -3.62 -2.65 7.82
CA LEU A 44 -4.12 -1.91 6.66
C LEU A 44 -3.35 -0.61 6.41
N LEU A 45 -3.01 0.16 7.45
CA LEU A 45 -2.18 1.36 7.34
C LEU A 45 -0.76 1.02 6.88
N ALA A 46 -0.20 -0.09 7.33
CA ALA A 46 1.10 -0.58 6.90
C ALA A 46 1.10 -0.97 5.42
N GLU A 47 0.05 -1.66 4.97
CA GLU A 47 -0.11 -2.05 3.57
C GLU A 47 -0.24 -0.83 2.65
N ILE A 48 -1.06 0.18 3.03
CA ILE A 48 -1.18 1.45 2.30
C ILE A 48 0.20 2.13 2.21
N THR A 49 0.95 2.17 3.33
CA THR A 49 2.31 2.74 3.37
C THR A 49 3.24 2.02 2.40
N MET A 50 3.20 0.68 2.35
CA MET A 50 4.03 -0.12 1.45
C MET A 50 3.66 0.12 -0.02
N ILE A 51 2.38 0.16 -0.36
CA ILE A 51 1.86 0.38 -1.72
C ILE A 51 2.34 1.73 -2.26
N LEU A 52 2.25 2.79 -1.45
CA LEU A 52 2.66 4.14 -1.83
C LEU A 52 4.19 4.30 -1.98
N GLY A 53 4.98 3.30 -1.59
CA GLY A 53 6.44 3.33 -1.63
C GLY A 53 7.05 3.48 -3.03
N GLY A 54 6.37 3.03 -4.09
CA GLY A 54 6.79 3.23 -5.47
C GLY A 54 6.83 4.71 -5.81
N ARG A 55 5.71 5.40 -5.63
CA ARG A 55 5.58 6.84 -5.86
C ARG A 55 6.52 7.68 -4.97
N ALA A 56 6.62 7.32 -3.70
CA ALA A 56 7.55 7.98 -2.78
C ALA A 56 9.01 7.85 -3.24
N SER A 57 9.38 6.69 -3.78
CA SER A 57 10.72 6.45 -4.33
C SER A 57 10.99 7.27 -5.59
N GLU A 58 10.00 7.43 -6.49
CA GLU A 58 10.12 8.29 -7.67
C GLU A 58 10.38 9.74 -7.27
N GLU A 59 9.57 10.31 -6.38
CA GLU A 59 9.71 11.68 -5.90
C GLU A 59 11.09 11.91 -5.26
N LEU A 60 11.55 10.99 -4.41
CA LEU A 60 12.84 11.12 -3.72
C LEU A 60 14.05 11.04 -4.64
N ASN A 61 14.02 10.23 -5.70
CA ASN A 61 15.20 9.95 -6.51
C ASN A 61 15.18 10.64 -7.87
N LEU A 62 13.98 10.92 -8.42
CA LEU A 62 13.83 11.56 -9.72
C LEU A 62 13.42 13.03 -9.60
N GLY A 63 12.89 13.45 -8.43
CA GLY A 63 12.37 14.79 -8.21
C GLY A 63 11.03 15.06 -8.91
N GLU A 64 10.46 14.06 -9.55
CA GLU A 64 9.17 14.10 -10.23
C GLU A 64 8.44 12.77 -10.11
N VAL A 65 7.15 12.77 -10.40
CA VAL A 65 6.28 11.60 -10.28
C VAL A 65 5.71 11.23 -11.64
N THR A 66 5.59 9.92 -11.90
CA THR A 66 5.10 9.40 -13.16
C THR A 66 3.69 8.80 -13.01
N THR A 67 3.10 8.42 -14.14
CA THR A 67 1.83 7.69 -14.18
C THR A 67 1.96 6.23 -13.74
N GLY A 68 3.18 5.73 -13.54
CA GLY A 68 3.46 4.33 -13.18
C GLY A 68 2.82 3.89 -11.87
N ALA A 69 2.59 4.84 -10.95
CA ALA A 69 1.95 4.56 -9.66
C ALA A 69 0.41 4.69 -9.67
N GLN A 70 -0.25 4.81 -10.84
CA GLN A 70 -1.70 5.01 -10.91
C GLN A 70 -2.48 3.91 -10.21
N ASN A 71 -2.19 2.66 -10.52
CA ASN A 71 -2.87 1.51 -9.91
C ASN A 71 -2.63 1.45 -8.39
N ASP A 72 -1.42 1.76 -7.93
CA ASP A 72 -1.08 1.77 -6.51
C ASP A 72 -1.88 2.84 -5.77
N LEU A 73 -2.05 4.03 -6.34
CA LEU A 73 -2.89 5.10 -5.79
C LEU A 73 -4.36 4.69 -5.72
N GLU A 74 -4.88 4.02 -6.75
CA GLU A 74 -6.25 3.51 -6.79
C GLU A 74 -6.50 2.48 -5.68
N VAL A 75 -5.60 1.50 -5.54
CA VAL A 75 -5.66 0.46 -4.51
C VAL A 75 -5.57 1.06 -3.11
N ALA A 76 -4.59 1.94 -2.87
CA ALA A 76 -4.40 2.61 -1.58
C ALA A 76 -5.63 3.44 -1.18
N THR A 77 -6.15 4.26 -2.09
CA THR A 77 -7.34 5.09 -1.86
C THR A 77 -8.58 4.24 -1.61
N GLY A 78 -8.78 3.17 -2.39
CA GLY A 78 -9.88 2.22 -2.18
C GLY A 78 -9.78 1.50 -0.83
N MET A 79 -8.58 1.18 -0.37
CA MET A 79 -8.35 0.59 0.95
C MET A 79 -8.66 1.59 2.07
N ALA A 80 -8.15 2.82 2.00
CA ALA A 80 -8.43 3.88 2.97
C ALA A 80 -9.93 4.19 3.05
N ARG A 81 -10.63 4.26 1.91
CA ARG A 81 -12.08 4.45 1.86
C ARG A 81 -12.85 3.33 2.55
N ARG A 82 -12.45 2.07 2.35
CA ARG A 82 -13.06 0.93 3.07
C ARG A 82 -12.81 0.98 4.56
N MET A 83 -11.63 1.38 5.01
CA MET A 83 -11.32 1.57 6.43
C MET A 83 -12.28 2.56 7.09
N VAL A 84 -12.53 3.69 6.42
CA VAL A 84 -13.39 4.76 6.93
C VAL A 84 -14.87 4.37 6.84
N MET A 85 -15.32 3.86 5.71
CA MET A 85 -16.76 3.69 5.44
C MET A 85 -17.31 2.33 5.85
N GLN A 86 -16.53 1.25 5.69
CA GLN A 86 -17.03 -0.12 5.86
C GLN A 86 -16.58 -0.74 7.18
N PHE A 87 -15.35 -0.47 7.61
CA PHE A 87 -14.76 -1.11 8.78
C PHE A 87 -14.89 -0.28 10.08
N GLY A 88 -15.41 0.97 9.99
CA GLY A 88 -15.54 1.85 11.15
C GLY A 88 -14.22 2.17 11.84
N MET A 89 -13.13 2.28 11.07
CA MET A 89 -11.77 2.46 11.59
C MET A 89 -11.35 3.94 11.66
N SER A 90 -12.25 4.89 11.37
CA SER A 90 -12.04 6.33 11.56
C SER A 90 -12.29 6.73 13.01
N GLU A 91 -11.40 7.52 13.58
CA GLU A 91 -11.59 8.09 14.92
C GLU A 91 -12.62 9.24 14.91
N LYS A 92 -12.69 9.98 13.81
CA LYS A 92 -13.59 11.12 13.64
C LYS A 92 -15.02 10.70 13.37
N LEU A 93 -15.23 9.67 12.57
CA LEU A 93 -16.56 9.17 12.17
C LEU A 93 -17.07 8.05 13.08
N GLY A 94 -16.19 7.46 13.91
CA GLY A 94 -16.55 6.42 14.86
C GLY A 94 -16.88 5.07 14.23
N ASN A 95 -17.56 4.21 15.00
CA ASN A 95 -17.88 2.83 14.65
C ASN A 95 -19.16 2.77 13.79
N LEU A 96 -19.16 3.45 12.67
CA LEU A 96 -20.29 3.48 11.74
C LEU A 96 -19.94 2.79 10.42
N THR A 97 -20.94 2.14 9.83
CA THR A 97 -20.88 1.70 8.44
C THR A 97 -21.62 2.70 7.57
N LEU A 98 -20.90 3.32 6.64
CA LEU A 98 -21.38 4.37 5.77
C LEU A 98 -21.41 3.88 4.33
N GLY A 99 -22.48 4.20 3.59
CA GLY A 99 -22.71 3.69 2.25
C GLY A 99 -23.20 2.23 2.25
N ARG A 100 -24.38 1.97 1.72
CA ARG A 100 -24.88 0.61 1.51
C ARG A 100 -24.52 0.16 0.10
N ARG A 101 -23.85 -0.97 -0.03
CA ARG A 101 -23.87 -1.74 -1.26
C ARG A 101 -25.19 -2.52 -1.27
N GLU A 102 -26.18 -2.08 -2.01
CA GLU A 102 -27.30 -2.96 -2.33
C GLU A 102 -26.82 -4.05 -3.27
N GLY A 103 -26.60 -5.22 -2.69
CA GLY A 103 -26.31 -6.44 -3.43
C GLY A 103 -27.60 -7.00 -4.07
N LEU A 104 -28.04 -6.44 -5.19
CA LEU A 104 -28.91 -7.12 -6.14
C LEU A 104 -28.26 -7.02 -7.52
N VAL A 105 -27.37 -7.97 -7.78
CA VAL A 105 -26.93 -8.31 -9.12
C VAL A 105 -28.11 -8.94 -9.86
N PHE A 106 -29.03 -8.14 -10.35
CA PHE A 106 -29.96 -8.57 -11.39
C PHE A 106 -30.14 -7.43 -12.40
N LEU A 107 -29.79 -7.71 -13.65
CA LEU A 107 -30.03 -6.89 -14.83
C LEU A 107 -29.19 -5.60 -14.98
N GLY A 108 -27.89 -5.71 -15.27
CA GLY A 108 -27.17 -4.72 -16.10
C GLY A 108 -27.21 -3.25 -15.66
N ARG A 109 -27.53 -2.97 -14.40
CA ARG A 109 -27.42 -1.63 -13.81
C ARG A 109 -26.12 -1.54 -13.03
N ASP A 110 -25.39 -0.47 -13.26
CA ASP A 110 -24.25 -0.09 -12.42
C ASP A 110 -24.64 -0.18 -10.96
N ILE A 111 -23.75 -0.80 -10.14
CA ILE A 111 -23.93 -0.89 -8.69
C ILE A 111 -23.80 0.54 -8.15
N MET A 112 -24.92 1.25 -8.05
CA MET A 112 -24.94 2.56 -7.41
C MET A 112 -24.76 2.35 -5.92
N GLU A 113 -23.69 2.90 -5.37
CA GLU A 113 -23.49 3.00 -3.92
C GLU A 113 -24.54 4.00 -3.40
N GLU A 114 -25.53 3.50 -2.66
CA GLU A 114 -26.56 4.36 -2.09
C GLU A 114 -25.98 5.20 -0.96
N ARG A 115 -25.97 6.51 -1.16
CA ARG A 115 -25.54 7.47 -0.12
C ARG A 115 -26.60 7.50 1.00
N ASN A 116 -26.27 6.91 2.14
CA ASN A 116 -27.09 6.93 3.36
C ASN A 116 -26.56 7.92 4.42
N TYR A 117 -25.85 8.97 4.00
CA TYR A 117 -25.22 9.96 4.85
C TYR A 117 -25.31 11.38 4.27
N SER A 118 -25.19 12.38 5.15
CA SER A 118 -25.27 13.80 4.81
C SER A 118 -24.06 14.30 4.02
N GLU A 119 -24.15 15.46 3.37
CA GLU A 119 -23.02 16.11 2.71
C GLU A 119 -21.90 16.45 3.70
N ALA A 120 -22.22 16.82 4.94
CA ALA A 120 -21.22 17.05 5.99
C ALA A 120 -20.43 15.77 6.31
N THR A 121 -21.10 14.61 6.36
CA THR A 121 -20.45 13.30 6.53
C THR A 121 -19.62 12.93 5.30
N ALA A 122 -20.11 13.22 4.09
CA ALA A 122 -19.33 13.00 2.86
C ALA A 122 -18.00 13.77 2.89
N HIS A 123 -18.05 15.04 3.25
CA HIS A 123 -16.84 15.86 3.40
C HIS A 123 -15.88 15.27 4.46
N ALA A 124 -16.43 14.84 5.60
CA ALA A 124 -15.61 14.24 6.66
C ALA A 124 -14.97 12.89 6.21
N ILE A 125 -15.67 12.09 5.38
CA ILE A 125 -15.10 10.87 4.76
C ILE A 125 -13.92 11.25 3.87
N ASP A 126 -14.08 12.24 3.00
CA ASP A 126 -13.02 12.65 2.06
C ASP A 126 -11.80 13.21 2.80
N GLU A 127 -12.00 13.98 3.87
CA GLU A 127 -10.91 14.45 4.75
C GLU A 127 -10.15 13.29 5.42
N GLU A 128 -10.87 12.33 6.00
CA GLU A 128 -10.27 11.17 6.67
C GLU A 128 -9.49 10.28 5.68
N VAL A 129 -10.07 10.01 4.51
CA VAL A 129 -9.38 9.25 3.45
C VAL A 129 -8.11 9.97 3.02
N LYS A 130 -8.19 11.29 2.77
CA LYS A 130 -7.03 12.09 2.42
C LYS A 130 -5.96 12.04 3.51
N GLN A 131 -6.34 12.21 4.77
CA GLN A 131 -5.42 12.16 5.91
C GLN A 131 -4.68 10.81 5.99
N ILE A 132 -5.41 9.70 5.86
CA ILE A 132 -4.81 8.35 5.86
C ILE A 132 -3.76 8.21 4.75
N ILE A 133 -4.07 8.69 3.54
CA ILE A 133 -3.15 8.61 2.40
C ILE A 133 -1.93 9.52 2.62
N ASP A 134 -2.13 10.76 3.06
CA ASP A 134 -1.05 11.72 3.31
C ASP A 134 -0.09 11.20 4.40
N ASP A 135 -0.63 10.66 5.51
CA ASP A 135 0.17 10.11 6.61
C ASP A 135 0.97 8.88 6.16
N ALA A 136 0.34 7.96 5.43
CA ALA A 136 0.99 6.78 4.90
C ALA A 136 2.09 7.14 3.88
N TYR A 137 1.83 8.14 3.04
CA TYR A 137 2.80 8.64 2.06
C TYR A 137 4.02 9.28 2.74
N ASN A 138 3.79 10.15 3.72
CA ASN A 138 4.85 10.78 4.51
C ASN A 138 5.70 9.72 5.25
N LYS A 139 5.06 8.70 5.80
CA LYS A 139 5.75 7.58 6.43
C LYS A 139 6.62 6.81 5.42
N SER A 140 6.11 6.58 4.20
CA SER A 140 6.88 5.94 3.12
C SER A 140 8.11 6.75 2.76
N ILE A 141 7.96 8.08 2.56
CA ILE A 141 9.08 8.98 2.27
C ILE A 141 10.14 8.93 3.38
N ASN A 142 9.73 9.02 4.64
CA ASN A 142 10.66 9.02 5.76
C ASN A 142 11.44 7.69 5.84
N LEU A 143 10.74 6.55 5.74
CA LEU A 143 11.40 5.24 5.73
C LEU A 143 12.39 5.07 4.58
N LEU A 144 12.07 5.59 3.40
CA LEU A 144 12.97 5.54 2.24
C LEU A 144 14.16 6.49 2.40
N LYS A 145 13.95 7.70 2.94
CA LYS A 145 15.04 8.65 3.26
C LYS A 145 16.05 8.06 4.22
N ASP A 146 15.57 7.44 5.30
CA ASP A 146 16.41 6.84 6.32
C ASP A 146 17.17 5.59 5.82
N ASN A 147 16.75 5.02 4.69
CA ASN A 147 17.32 3.81 4.09
C ASN A 147 17.76 4.00 2.63
N GLN A 148 18.19 5.21 2.24
CA GLN A 148 18.60 5.51 0.86
C GLN A 148 19.74 4.61 0.36
N ASP A 149 20.70 4.27 1.20
CA ASP A 149 21.81 3.40 0.82
C ASP A 149 21.31 1.99 0.47
N LYS A 150 20.37 1.47 1.27
CA LYS A 150 19.73 0.17 0.99
C LYS A 150 18.90 0.22 -0.29
N LEU A 151 18.20 1.34 -0.55
CA LEU A 151 17.43 1.51 -1.78
C LEU A 151 18.33 1.50 -3.01
N LYS A 152 19.45 2.23 -2.98
CA LYS A 152 20.46 2.24 -4.07
C LYS A 152 21.07 0.86 -4.29
N LEU A 153 21.43 0.18 -3.20
CA LEU A 153 22.01 -1.15 -3.28
C LEU A 153 21.05 -2.16 -3.91
N LEU A 154 19.76 -2.14 -3.51
CA LEU A 154 18.71 -2.96 -4.10
C LEU A 154 18.51 -2.65 -5.58
N SER A 155 18.45 -1.37 -5.94
CA SER A 155 18.29 -0.91 -7.33
C SER A 155 19.43 -1.42 -8.22
N ASN A 156 20.68 -1.23 -7.80
CA ASN A 156 21.85 -1.70 -8.55
C ASN A 156 21.85 -3.23 -8.71
N SER A 157 21.51 -3.96 -7.66
CA SER A 157 21.41 -5.43 -7.72
C SER A 157 20.31 -5.91 -8.68
N LEU A 158 19.19 -5.17 -8.78
CA LEU A 158 18.12 -5.47 -9.74
C LEU A 158 18.52 -5.12 -11.18
N LEU A 159 19.31 -4.07 -11.40
CA LEU A 159 19.85 -3.78 -12.73
C LEU A 159 20.79 -4.86 -13.24
N GLU A 160 21.50 -5.55 -12.35
CA GLU A 160 22.40 -6.65 -12.70
C GLU A 160 21.66 -7.98 -12.92
N LYS A 161 20.69 -8.30 -12.04
CA LYS A 161 20.06 -9.64 -11.99
C LYS A 161 18.64 -9.67 -12.53
N GLU A 162 18.00 -8.52 -12.72
CA GLU A 162 16.61 -8.32 -13.15
C GLU A 162 15.55 -8.93 -12.22
N VAL A 163 15.87 -10.01 -11.51
CA VAL A 163 14.98 -10.73 -10.60
C VAL A 163 15.73 -11.11 -9.34
N LEU A 164 15.15 -10.83 -8.18
CA LEU A 164 15.65 -11.24 -6.87
C LEU A 164 14.56 -11.91 -6.05
N SER A 165 14.91 -12.99 -5.36
CA SER A 165 14.06 -13.56 -4.31
C SER A 165 14.11 -12.74 -3.04
N GLY A 166 13.11 -12.88 -2.17
CA GLY A 166 13.09 -12.18 -0.88
C GLY A 166 14.29 -12.48 0.00
N GLU A 167 14.79 -13.71 -0.02
CA GLU A 167 15.97 -14.11 0.75
C GLU A 167 17.27 -13.49 0.17
N GLU A 168 17.41 -13.40 -1.15
CA GLU A 168 18.54 -12.67 -1.76
C GLU A 168 18.51 -11.19 -1.40
N VAL A 169 17.33 -10.55 -1.44
CA VAL A 169 17.19 -9.14 -1.05
C VAL A 169 17.58 -8.93 0.41
N LYS A 170 17.11 -9.77 1.33
CA LYS A 170 17.49 -9.71 2.75
C LYS A 170 19.00 -9.81 2.92
N LYS A 171 19.63 -10.79 2.26
CA LYS A 171 21.08 -11.01 2.31
C LYS A 171 21.85 -9.81 1.78
N ILE A 172 21.43 -9.24 0.64
CA ILE A 172 22.07 -8.06 0.04
C ILE A 172 21.98 -6.85 0.96
N LEU A 173 20.83 -6.66 1.61
CA LEU A 173 20.58 -5.50 2.48
C LEU A 173 21.05 -5.68 3.94
N GLY A 174 21.55 -6.88 4.29
CA GLY A 174 21.98 -7.18 5.66
C GLY A 174 20.83 -7.18 6.67
N ILE A 175 19.58 -7.51 6.24
CA ILE A 175 18.41 -7.56 7.09
C ILE A 175 18.20 -9.02 7.54
N GLU A 176 18.51 -9.33 8.78
CA GLU A 176 18.30 -10.67 9.34
C GLU A 176 16.88 -10.83 9.91
N LYS A 177 16.44 -12.10 10.09
CA LYS A 177 15.12 -12.45 10.64
C LYS A 177 14.86 -11.90 12.06
N SER A 178 15.91 -11.55 12.81
CA SER A 178 15.82 -11.05 14.19
C SER A 178 15.33 -9.60 14.30
N ASP A 179 15.42 -8.81 13.23
CA ASP A 179 15.09 -7.39 13.26
C ASP A 179 13.58 -7.10 13.05
N LEU A 180 12.79 -8.16 12.83
CA LEU A 180 11.35 -8.07 12.54
C LEU A 180 10.45 -8.56 13.68
N ALA A 181 11.03 -8.90 14.84
CA ALA A 181 10.31 -9.39 16.01
C ALA A 181 10.40 -8.37 17.15
N VAL A 182 9.52 -7.37 17.17
CA VAL A 182 9.04 -6.70 18.39
C VAL A 182 7.55 -6.43 18.24
#